data_5e6e340a61185d9c40bef18202cf8d46
#
_entry.id   5e6e340a61185d9c40bef18202cf8d46
#
_cell.length_a   1.000
_cell.length_b   1.000
_cell.length_c   1.000
_cell.angle_alpha   90.00
_cell.angle_beta   90.00
_cell.angle_gamma   90.00
#
_symmetry.space_group_name_H-M   'P 1'
#
loop_
_entity.id
_entity.type
_entity.pdbx_description
1 polymer ?
#
loop_
_entity_poly.entity_id
_entity_poly.type
_entity_poly.pdbx_seq_one_letter_code
_entity_poly.pdbx_strand_id
1 'polypeptide(L)'
;MSHISRIDSAIWNQPAPASEAVNRFPAEMRLLADRHRPSRMPFFRNLAALDRAAVGDPSFLGQIHLVYQAAMHATRAAVYYLPHLDSPAMRKRKLQIFVDDDGLPGGDTHHYQLTRAFRNIGAECVLDDEDFGEPEELCRCLDSQTAQFVRLAKMLYSRSLGPWCVIEVMSVDWMRALAEALSVHFPQFPDEPYFAECFSEMVEERHAEESLSVTQMVLQGRPALLSATIADAKTMAQALDGVWTHLDEIVQAACGKHGRSQPRLSSRSARSAS
;
A
#
# COMPACT_ATOMS: atom_id res chain seq x y z
N MET A 1 -2.89 -60.35 -13.40
CA MET A 1 -2.22 -59.48 -12.43
C MET A 1 -1.40 -58.48 -13.22
N SER A 2 -1.89 -57.28 -13.37
CA SER A 2 -1.30 -56.22 -14.18
C SER A 2 -0.19 -55.52 -13.42
N HIS A 3 1.03 -55.54 -13.95
CA HIS A 3 2.12 -54.71 -13.51
C HIS A 3 1.81 -53.23 -13.85
N ILE A 4 1.35 -52.47 -12.88
CA ILE A 4 1.40 -51.02 -12.97
C ILE A 4 2.86 -50.66 -12.77
N SER A 5 3.55 -50.28 -13.84
CA SER A 5 4.90 -49.71 -13.75
C SER A 5 4.87 -48.47 -12.87
N ARG A 6 5.66 -48.47 -11.81
CA ARG A 6 5.93 -47.27 -11.02
C ARG A 6 6.49 -46.22 -11.98
N ILE A 7 5.70 -45.21 -12.28
CA ILE A 7 6.20 -43.99 -12.92
C ILE A 7 7.22 -43.40 -11.95
N ASP A 8 8.44 -43.29 -12.41
CA ASP A 8 9.57 -42.83 -11.62
C ASP A 8 9.32 -41.37 -11.25
N SER A 9 8.93 -41.12 -10.01
CA SER A 9 8.65 -39.79 -9.48
C SER A 9 9.87 -38.85 -9.49
N ALA A 10 11.07 -39.40 -9.78
CA ALA A 10 12.30 -38.65 -9.89
C ALA A 10 12.36 -37.69 -11.10
N ILE A 11 11.58 -37.99 -12.17
CA ILE A 11 11.56 -37.17 -13.39
C ILE A 11 10.79 -35.84 -13.18
N TRP A 12 9.86 -35.81 -12.22
CA TRP A 12 9.06 -34.61 -11.93
C TRP A 12 9.68 -33.66 -10.90
N ASN A 13 10.77 -34.07 -10.26
CA ASN A 13 11.41 -33.32 -9.16
C ASN A 13 12.74 -32.63 -9.52
N GLN A 14 13.16 -32.66 -10.79
CA GLN A 14 14.24 -31.75 -11.18
C GLN A 14 13.62 -30.41 -11.59
N PRO A 15 13.82 -29.32 -10.80
CA PRO A 15 13.46 -28.01 -11.28
C PRO A 15 14.23 -27.78 -12.58
N ALA A 16 13.51 -27.51 -13.68
CA ALA A 16 14.14 -27.01 -14.89
C ALA A 16 15.07 -25.85 -14.48
N PRO A 17 16.29 -25.74 -15.03
CA PRO A 17 17.17 -24.65 -14.70
C PRO A 17 16.39 -23.34 -14.89
N ALA A 18 16.18 -22.63 -13.80
CA ALA A 18 15.43 -21.38 -13.83
C ALA A 18 16.09 -20.48 -14.88
N SER A 19 15.31 -19.97 -15.82
CA SER A 19 15.85 -19.06 -16.82
C SER A 19 16.52 -17.92 -16.10
N GLU A 20 17.64 -17.43 -16.61
CA GLU A 20 18.36 -16.27 -16.01
C GLU A 20 17.41 -15.09 -15.75
N ALA A 21 16.39 -14.93 -16.59
CA ALA A 21 15.34 -13.92 -16.43
C ALA A 21 14.50 -14.12 -15.15
N VAL A 22 14.13 -15.37 -14.81
CA VAL A 22 13.41 -15.67 -13.56
C VAL A 22 14.30 -15.41 -12.34
N ASN A 23 15.60 -15.71 -12.43
CA ASN A 23 16.53 -15.43 -11.34
C ASN A 23 16.71 -13.93 -11.07
N ARG A 24 16.54 -13.08 -12.10
CA ARG A 24 16.61 -11.63 -11.97
C ARG A 24 15.32 -10.98 -11.48
N PHE A 25 14.21 -11.70 -11.42
CA PHE A 25 12.91 -11.16 -11.03
C PHE A 25 12.93 -10.36 -9.72
N PRO A 26 13.52 -10.85 -8.60
CA PRO A 26 13.56 -10.07 -7.35
C PRO A 26 14.30 -8.74 -7.50
N ALA A 27 15.40 -8.72 -8.26
CA ALA A 27 16.16 -7.49 -8.53
C ALA A 27 15.34 -6.51 -9.40
N GLU A 28 14.60 -7.01 -10.38
CA GLU A 28 13.70 -6.18 -11.21
C GLU A 28 12.59 -5.55 -10.38
N MET A 29 12.00 -6.28 -9.44
CA MET A 29 10.96 -5.73 -8.55
C MET A 29 11.51 -4.65 -7.63
N ARG A 30 12.69 -4.84 -7.03
CA ARG A 30 13.36 -3.81 -6.21
C ARG A 30 13.71 -2.57 -7.02
N LEU A 31 14.19 -2.75 -8.26
CA LEU A 31 14.48 -1.64 -9.15
C LEU A 31 13.20 -0.88 -9.57
N LEU A 32 12.10 -1.61 -9.79
CA LEU A 32 10.80 -1.02 -10.07
C LEU A 32 10.32 -0.20 -8.86
N ALA A 33 10.38 -0.76 -7.65
CA ALA A 33 10.02 -0.07 -6.42
C ALA A 33 10.89 1.20 -6.20
N ASP A 34 12.20 1.15 -6.49
CA ASP A 34 13.06 2.35 -6.37
C ASP A 34 12.69 3.45 -7.38
N ARG A 35 12.26 3.09 -8.59
CA ARG A 35 11.80 4.07 -9.60
C ARG A 35 10.50 4.76 -9.21
N HIS A 36 9.61 4.03 -8.57
CA HIS A 36 8.29 4.48 -8.11
C HIS A 36 8.27 4.69 -6.58
N ARG A 37 9.41 5.06 -6.00
CA ARG A 37 9.57 5.20 -4.55
C ARG A 37 8.60 6.22 -3.98
N PRO A 38 7.65 5.82 -3.11
CA PRO A 38 6.60 6.68 -2.60
C PRO A 38 7.13 7.91 -1.85
N SER A 39 8.17 7.78 -1.02
CA SER A 39 8.75 8.88 -0.26
C SER A 39 9.30 10.03 -1.13
N ARG A 40 9.52 9.80 -2.43
CA ARG A 40 9.90 10.85 -3.39
C ARG A 40 8.72 11.62 -3.95
N MET A 41 7.49 11.16 -3.72
CA MET A 41 6.28 11.82 -4.20
C MET A 41 6.04 13.15 -3.44
N PRO A 42 5.54 14.18 -4.12
CA PRO A 42 5.30 15.49 -3.51
C PRO A 42 4.41 15.45 -2.27
N PHE A 43 3.45 14.54 -2.23
CA PHE A 43 2.47 14.39 -1.17
C PHE A 43 3.10 14.45 0.25
N PHE A 44 4.08 13.61 0.53
CA PHE A 44 4.65 13.49 1.88
C PHE A 44 5.35 14.78 2.32
N ARG A 45 6.13 15.39 1.41
CA ARG A 45 6.80 16.66 1.66
C ARG A 45 5.80 17.81 1.84
N ASN A 46 4.76 17.86 1.02
CA ASN A 46 3.76 18.92 1.06
C ASN A 46 2.85 18.76 2.28
N LEU A 47 2.53 17.54 2.70
CA LEU A 47 1.83 17.26 3.96
C LEU A 47 2.63 17.75 5.17
N ALA A 48 3.93 17.45 5.23
CA ALA A 48 4.81 17.93 6.30
C ALA A 48 4.96 19.46 6.33
N ALA A 49 4.83 20.13 5.18
CA ALA A 49 4.98 21.57 5.03
C ALA A 49 3.68 22.38 5.26
N LEU A 50 2.53 21.71 5.40
CA LEU A 50 1.26 22.39 5.71
C LEU A 50 1.35 23.19 7.04
N ASP A 51 0.55 24.23 7.15
CA ASP A 51 0.38 24.86 8.45
C ASP A 51 -0.44 23.96 9.40
N ARG A 52 -0.22 24.14 10.72
CA ARG A 52 -0.87 23.31 11.73
C ARG A 52 -2.41 23.46 11.74
N ALA A 53 -2.94 24.60 11.31
CA ALA A 53 -4.38 24.82 11.26
C ALA A 53 -5.00 24.01 10.12
N ALA A 54 -4.33 23.92 8.96
CA ALA A 54 -4.77 23.12 7.84
C ALA A 54 -4.71 21.63 8.14
N VAL A 55 -3.60 21.15 8.74
CA VAL A 55 -3.45 19.72 9.12
C VAL A 55 -4.38 19.34 10.27
N GLY A 56 -4.69 20.29 11.18
CA GLY A 56 -5.62 20.07 12.30
C GLY A 56 -7.10 20.07 11.92
N ASP A 57 -7.45 20.25 10.64
CA ASP A 57 -8.84 20.10 10.16
C ASP A 57 -9.24 18.63 10.18
N PRO A 58 -10.23 18.21 11.01
CA PRO A 58 -10.67 16.81 11.12
C PRO A 58 -11.11 16.20 9.79
N SER A 59 -11.79 16.99 8.96
CA SER A 59 -12.28 16.55 7.66
C SER A 59 -11.14 16.33 6.65
N PHE A 60 -10.09 17.18 6.69
CA PHE A 60 -8.89 17.01 5.87
C PHE A 60 -8.16 15.70 6.23
N LEU A 61 -7.90 15.49 7.52
CA LEU A 61 -7.27 14.24 8.00
C LEU A 61 -8.13 13.02 7.66
N GLY A 62 -9.46 13.14 7.77
CA GLY A 62 -10.40 12.08 7.38
C GLY A 62 -10.31 11.73 5.88
N GLN A 63 -10.13 12.72 5.01
CA GLN A 63 -9.93 12.48 3.57
C GLN A 63 -8.59 11.77 3.29
N ILE A 64 -7.49 12.20 3.93
CA ILE A 64 -6.20 11.51 3.81
C ILE A 64 -6.32 10.06 4.27
N HIS A 65 -6.93 9.84 5.45
CA HIS A 65 -7.18 8.50 5.96
C HIS A 65 -7.98 7.65 4.98
N LEU A 66 -9.10 8.16 4.46
CA LEU A 66 -9.98 7.42 3.58
C LEU A 66 -9.28 6.93 2.31
N VAL A 67 -8.54 7.82 1.63
CA VAL A 67 -7.83 7.46 0.39
C VAL A 67 -6.70 6.46 0.68
N TYR A 68 -5.89 6.73 1.71
CA TYR A 68 -4.80 5.85 2.11
C TYR A 68 -5.31 4.48 2.53
N GLN A 69 -6.31 4.43 3.41
CA GLN A 69 -6.91 3.21 3.91
C GLN A 69 -7.52 2.36 2.77
N ALA A 70 -8.26 2.99 1.85
CA ALA A 70 -8.85 2.30 0.72
C ALA A 70 -7.79 1.70 -0.22
N ALA A 71 -6.69 2.42 -0.45
CA ALA A 71 -5.59 1.94 -1.27
C ALA A 71 -4.89 0.73 -0.62
N MET A 72 -4.66 0.77 0.69
CA MET A 72 -4.06 -0.35 1.42
C MET A 72 -5.02 -1.54 1.52
N HIS A 73 -6.29 -1.30 1.81
CA HIS A 73 -7.30 -2.35 1.87
C HIS A 73 -7.44 -3.12 0.55
N ALA A 74 -7.19 -2.48 -0.59
CA ALA A 74 -7.23 -3.14 -1.89
C ALA A 74 -6.26 -4.34 -1.98
N THR A 75 -5.20 -4.40 -1.16
CA THR A 75 -4.25 -5.52 -1.08
C THR A 75 -4.93 -6.82 -0.66
N ARG A 76 -6.02 -6.77 0.12
CA ARG A 76 -6.82 -7.95 0.50
C ARG A 76 -7.32 -8.74 -0.70
N ALA A 77 -7.50 -8.09 -1.84
CA ALA A 77 -7.87 -8.79 -3.07
C ALA A 77 -6.81 -9.81 -3.54
N ALA A 78 -5.58 -9.76 -3.03
CA ALA A 78 -4.54 -10.75 -3.31
C ALA A 78 -4.92 -12.16 -2.81
N VAL A 79 -5.84 -12.29 -1.85
CA VAL A 79 -6.38 -13.58 -1.40
C VAL A 79 -6.99 -14.38 -2.56
N TYR A 80 -7.55 -13.72 -3.56
CA TYR A 80 -8.13 -14.39 -4.74
C TYR A 80 -7.11 -15.12 -5.60
N TYR A 81 -5.81 -14.81 -5.48
CA TYR A 81 -4.76 -15.53 -6.19
C TYR A 81 -4.28 -16.80 -5.45
N LEU A 82 -4.53 -16.92 -4.14
CA LEU A 82 -4.04 -18.06 -3.34
C LEU A 82 -4.44 -19.42 -3.88
N PRO A 83 -5.67 -19.64 -4.40
CA PRO A 83 -6.07 -20.92 -4.99
C PRO A 83 -5.23 -21.32 -6.21
N HIS A 84 -4.60 -20.38 -6.89
CA HIS A 84 -3.76 -20.61 -8.07
C HIS A 84 -2.31 -21.02 -7.72
N LEU A 85 -1.95 -21.02 -6.43
CA LEU A 85 -0.68 -21.53 -5.96
C LEU A 85 -0.76 -23.04 -5.80
N ASP A 86 0.03 -23.78 -6.59
CA ASP A 86 -0.02 -25.27 -6.60
C ASP A 86 0.43 -25.87 -5.27
N SER A 87 1.45 -25.28 -4.64
CA SER A 87 2.05 -25.79 -3.41
C SER A 87 1.31 -25.32 -2.16
N PRO A 88 0.86 -26.25 -1.27
CA PRO A 88 0.36 -25.88 0.05
C PRO A 88 1.36 -25.07 0.87
N ALA A 89 2.66 -25.31 0.72
CA ALA A 89 3.70 -24.56 1.42
C ALA A 89 3.75 -23.11 0.94
N MET A 90 3.63 -22.85 -0.38
CA MET A 90 3.58 -21.49 -0.92
C MET A 90 2.32 -20.76 -0.46
N ARG A 91 1.16 -21.43 -0.45
CA ARG A 91 -0.08 -20.84 0.08
C ARG A 91 0.05 -20.46 1.54
N LYS A 92 0.63 -21.34 2.38
CA LYS A 92 0.84 -21.07 3.81
C LYS A 92 1.73 -19.84 4.02
N ARG A 93 2.81 -19.73 3.25
CA ARG A 93 3.73 -18.58 3.32
C ARG A 93 3.02 -17.28 2.99
N LYS A 94 2.22 -17.25 1.92
CA LYS A 94 1.46 -16.06 1.54
C LYS A 94 0.33 -15.74 2.52
N LEU A 95 -0.33 -16.75 3.09
CA LEU A 95 -1.35 -16.56 4.12
C LEU A 95 -0.77 -15.96 5.39
N GLN A 96 0.51 -16.19 5.71
CA GLN A 96 1.13 -15.59 6.88
C GLN A 96 1.13 -14.07 6.83
N ILE A 97 1.34 -13.47 5.66
CA ILE A 97 1.25 -12.01 5.47
C ILE A 97 -0.14 -11.51 5.86
N PHE A 98 -1.21 -12.18 5.38
CA PHE A 98 -2.58 -11.81 5.78
C PHE A 98 -2.84 -11.99 7.28
N VAL A 99 -2.24 -13.03 7.89
CA VAL A 99 -2.39 -13.23 9.35
C VAL A 99 -1.70 -12.12 10.12
N ASP A 100 -0.57 -11.65 9.63
CA ASP A 100 0.17 -10.54 10.25
C ASP A 100 -0.63 -9.22 10.08
N ASP A 101 -1.23 -8.98 8.90
CA ASP A 101 -1.99 -7.76 8.60
C ASP A 101 -3.40 -7.73 9.22
N ASP A 102 -4.11 -8.86 9.19
CA ASP A 102 -5.49 -8.97 9.70
C ASP A 102 -5.53 -9.33 11.21
N GLY A 103 -4.38 -9.61 11.83
CA GLY A 103 -4.27 -10.02 13.22
C GLY A 103 -4.67 -11.49 13.44
N LEU A 104 -4.29 -12.00 14.60
CA LEU A 104 -4.81 -13.30 15.10
C LEU A 104 -6.24 -13.12 15.61
N PRO A 105 -7.04 -14.21 15.75
CA PRO A 105 -8.36 -14.13 16.33
C PRO A 105 -8.36 -13.39 17.67
N GLY A 106 -9.05 -12.24 17.73
CA GLY A 106 -9.12 -11.37 18.91
C GLY A 106 -8.05 -10.27 19.00
N GLY A 107 -7.17 -10.16 18.00
CA GLY A 107 -6.25 -9.03 17.83
C GLY A 107 -6.84 -7.93 16.92
N ASP A 108 -6.28 -6.72 17.03
CA ASP A 108 -6.64 -5.60 16.17
C ASP A 108 -6.03 -5.82 14.78
N THR A 109 -6.78 -5.54 13.72
CA THR A 109 -6.25 -5.53 12.35
C THR A 109 -5.40 -4.28 12.12
N HIS A 110 -4.46 -4.32 11.18
CA HIS A 110 -3.71 -3.13 10.77
C HIS A 110 -4.65 -1.99 10.31
N HIS A 111 -5.77 -2.33 9.68
CA HIS A 111 -6.79 -1.34 9.29
C HIS A 111 -7.43 -0.65 10.48
N TYR A 112 -7.79 -1.40 11.52
CA TYR A 112 -8.34 -0.84 12.74
C TYR A 112 -7.30 0.02 13.48
N GLN A 113 -6.07 -0.46 13.59
CA GLN A 113 -4.98 0.27 14.22
C GLN A 113 -4.68 1.59 13.49
N LEU A 114 -4.67 1.59 12.14
CA LEU A 114 -4.47 2.79 11.35
C LEU A 114 -5.63 3.79 11.53
N THR A 115 -6.88 3.31 11.52
CA THR A 115 -8.05 4.15 11.78
C THR A 115 -7.96 4.78 13.16
N ARG A 116 -7.57 4.01 14.17
CA ARG A 116 -7.37 4.52 15.53
C ARG A 116 -6.25 5.56 15.60
N ALA A 117 -5.13 5.34 14.92
CA ALA A 117 -4.02 6.29 14.85
C ALA A 117 -4.48 7.65 14.30
N PHE A 118 -5.26 7.64 13.21
CA PHE A 118 -5.82 8.86 12.63
C PHE A 118 -6.87 9.52 13.56
N ARG A 119 -7.72 8.76 14.23
CA ARG A 119 -8.65 9.30 15.24
C ARG A 119 -7.93 9.96 16.41
N ASN A 120 -6.83 9.39 16.87
CA ASN A 120 -6.01 9.93 17.96
C ASN A 120 -5.41 11.31 17.63
N ILE A 121 -5.22 11.62 16.36
CA ILE A 121 -4.79 12.95 15.91
C ILE A 121 -5.95 13.86 15.48
N GLY A 122 -7.19 13.42 15.67
CA GLY A 122 -8.41 14.21 15.46
C GLY A 122 -9.10 14.06 14.11
N ALA A 123 -8.77 13.04 13.31
CA ALA A 123 -9.41 12.81 12.02
C ALA A 123 -10.88 12.38 12.16
N GLU A 124 -11.74 12.90 11.29
CA GLU A 124 -13.10 12.38 11.07
C GLU A 124 -13.03 11.17 10.14
N CYS A 125 -12.68 9.99 10.70
CA CYS A 125 -12.62 8.75 9.93
C CYS A 125 -14.02 8.28 9.58
N VAL A 126 -14.29 8.15 8.28
CA VAL A 126 -15.59 7.75 7.73
C VAL A 126 -15.77 6.24 7.74
N LEU A 127 -14.66 5.51 7.63
CA LEU A 127 -14.67 4.04 7.58
C LEU A 127 -14.19 3.45 8.90
N ASP A 128 -14.92 2.48 9.41
CA ASP A 128 -14.54 1.56 10.47
C ASP A 128 -14.16 0.20 9.88
N ASP A 129 -13.62 -0.70 10.70
CA ASP A 129 -13.27 -2.07 10.27
C ASP A 129 -14.46 -2.83 9.68
N GLU A 130 -15.66 -2.59 10.20
CA GLU A 130 -16.89 -3.23 9.73
C GLU A 130 -17.35 -2.73 8.36
N ASP A 131 -16.91 -1.52 7.95
CA ASP A 131 -17.25 -0.91 6.67
C ASP A 131 -16.42 -1.47 5.50
N PHE A 132 -15.34 -2.20 5.78
CA PHE A 132 -14.50 -2.83 4.78
C PHE A 132 -15.08 -4.17 4.31
N GLY A 133 -16.26 -4.10 3.70
CA GLY A 133 -16.88 -5.19 2.97
C GLY A 133 -16.20 -5.50 1.65
N GLU A 134 -16.97 -5.99 0.69
CA GLU A 134 -16.49 -6.22 -0.67
C GLU A 134 -16.02 -4.91 -1.32
N PRO A 135 -14.96 -4.93 -2.15
CA PRO A 135 -14.41 -3.73 -2.81
C PRO A 135 -15.43 -2.87 -3.56
N GLU A 136 -16.52 -3.47 -4.05
CA GLU A 136 -17.62 -2.77 -4.71
C GLU A 136 -18.42 -1.89 -3.75
N GLU A 137 -18.60 -2.31 -2.50
CA GLU A 137 -19.28 -1.54 -1.46
C GLU A 137 -18.41 -0.37 -1.02
N LEU A 138 -17.14 -0.63 -0.77
CA LEU A 138 -16.15 0.39 -0.47
C LEU A 138 -16.13 1.49 -1.57
N CYS A 139 -16.15 1.09 -2.84
CA CYS A 139 -16.11 2.05 -3.95
C CYS A 139 -17.30 3.03 -3.99
N ARG A 140 -18.39 2.80 -3.25
CA ARG A 140 -19.53 3.75 -3.19
C ARG A 140 -19.24 4.95 -2.29
N CYS A 141 -18.35 4.80 -1.32
CA CYS A 141 -17.98 5.86 -0.37
C CYS A 141 -16.78 6.67 -0.85
N LEU A 142 -16.06 6.18 -1.89
CA LEU A 142 -14.84 6.78 -2.37
C LEU A 142 -15.10 7.78 -3.52
N ASP A 143 -14.21 8.76 -3.64
CA ASP A 143 -14.10 9.53 -4.87
C ASP A 143 -13.79 8.65 -6.09
N SER A 144 -14.02 9.17 -7.29
CA SER A 144 -13.90 8.39 -8.51
C SER A 144 -12.48 7.87 -8.78
N GLN A 145 -11.47 8.61 -8.36
CA GLN A 145 -10.05 8.29 -8.61
C GLN A 145 -9.60 7.16 -7.69
N THR A 146 -9.92 7.26 -6.41
CA THR A 146 -9.65 6.21 -5.43
C THR A 146 -10.42 4.93 -5.74
N ALA A 147 -11.71 5.04 -6.10
CA ALA A 147 -12.52 3.90 -6.52
C ALA A 147 -11.98 3.20 -7.77
N GLN A 148 -11.43 3.96 -8.73
CA GLN A 148 -10.78 3.39 -9.92
C GLN A 148 -9.52 2.60 -9.56
N PHE A 149 -8.70 3.13 -8.65
CA PHE A 149 -7.53 2.41 -8.15
C PHE A 149 -7.93 1.08 -7.49
N VAL A 150 -8.91 1.08 -6.58
CA VAL A 150 -9.37 -0.13 -5.88
C VAL A 150 -9.83 -1.21 -6.87
N ARG A 151 -10.63 -0.84 -7.89
CA ARG A 151 -11.07 -1.79 -8.93
C ARG A 151 -9.90 -2.34 -9.75
N LEU A 152 -8.96 -1.49 -10.13
CA LEU A 152 -7.76 -1.89 -10.87
C LEU A 152 -6.90 -2.83 -10.03
N ALA A 153 -6.66 -2.52 -8.77
CA ALA A 153 -5.91 -3.35 -7.84
C ALA A 153 -6.55 -4.74 -7.69
N LYS A 154 -7.86 -4.82 -7.44
CA LYS A 154 -8.59 -6.08 -7.39
C LYS A 154 -8.38 -6.94 -8.64
N MET A 155 -8.50 -6.34 -9.82
CA MET A 155 -8.28 -7.03 -11.09
C MET A 155 -6.84 -7.54 -11.22
N LEU A 156 -5.85 -6.73 -10.87
CA LEU A 156 -4.44 -7.09 -10.98
C LEU A 156 -4.04 -8.18 -10.00
N TYR A 157 -4.47 -8.09 -8.74
CA TYR A 157 -4.18 -9.10 -7.72
C TYR A 157 -4.79 -10.46 -8.03
N SER A 158 -5.97 -10.50 -8.65
CA SER A 158 -6.59 -11.78 -9.04
C SER A 158 -5.88 -12.46 -10.22
N ARG A 159 -5.01 -11.75 -10.93
CA ARG A 159 -4.41 -12.17 -12.19
C ARG A 159 -2.97 -12.66 -12.07
N SER A 160 -2.17 -12.03 -11.20
CA SER A 160 -0.78 -12.41 -11.00
C SER A 160 -0.24 -12.00 -9.62
N LEU A 161 0.91 -12.53 -9.23
CA LEU A 161 1.60 -12.17 -7.98
C LEU A 161 2.46 -10.90 -8.10
N GLY A 162 2.68 -10.38 -9.31
CA GLY A 162 3.52 -9.18 -9.52
C GLY A 162 3.05 -7.96 -8.76
N PRO A 163 1.75 -7.60 -8.80
CA PRO A 163 1.18 -6.50 -8.04
C PRO A 163 1.43 -6.63 -6.54
N TRP A 164 1.23 -7.83 -5.99
CA TRP A 164 1.50 -8.07 -4.57
C TRP A 164 2.97 -7.87 -4.22
N CYS A 165 3.89 -8.44 -5.03
CA CYS A 165 5.32 -8.25 -4.81
C CYS A 165 5.74 -6.77 -4.78
N VAL A 166 5.29 -5.95 -5.72
CA VAL A 166 5.72 -4.56 -5.78
C VAL A 166 5.16 -3.74 -4.63
N ILE A 167 3.94 -4.00 -4.21
CA ILE A 167 3.34 -3.35 -3.04
C ILE A 167 4.13 -3.67 -1.78
N GLU A 168 4.40 -4.94 -1.48
CA GLU A 168 5.19 -5.35 -0.31
C GLU A 168 6.60 -4.72 -0.31
N VAL A 169 7.25 -4.68 -1.47
CA VAL A 169 8.59 -4.06 -1.58
C VAL A 169 8.56 -2.54 -1.35
N MET A 170 7.42 -1.89 -1.58
CA MET A 170 7.25 -0.44 -1.40
C MET A 170 6.67 -0.06 -0.04
N SER A 171 6.04 -0.99 0.70
CA SER A 171 5.24 -0.72 1.91
C SER A 171 6.01 0.04 2.97
N VAL A 172 7.19 -0.43 3.35
CA VAL A 172 8.04 0.22 4.37
C VAL A 172 8.33 1.69 4.03
N ASP A 173 8.59 1.98 2.75
CA ASP A 173 8.97 3.33 2.33
C ASP A 173 7.80 4.32 2.52
N TRP A 174 6.59 3.97 2.10
CA TRP A 174 5.46 4.89 2.26
C TRP A 174 4.96 5.00 3.69
N MET A 175 5.00 3.90 4.47
CA MET A 175 4.60 3.92 5.88
C MET A 175 5.50 4.86 6.68
N ARG A 176 6.82 4.76 6.49
CA ARG A 176 7.79 5.67 7.11
C ARG A 176 7.58 7.11 6.67
N ALA A 177 7.42 7.33 5.36
CA ALA A 177 7.20 8.69 4.83
C ALA A 177 5.91 9.33 5.39
N LEU A 178 4.83 8.56 5.58
CA LEU A 178 3.60 9.04 6.18
C LEU A 178 3.79 9.36 7.67
N ALA A 179 4.40 8.44 8.42
CA ALA A 179 4.68 8.63 9.84
C ALA A 179 5.57 9.86 10.05
N GLU A 180 6.64 10.02 9.29
CA GLU A 180 7.54 11.17 9.32
C GLU A 180 6.80 12.47 8.96
N ALA A 181 6.00 12.49 7.89
CA ALA A 181 5.28 13.68 7.47
C ALA A 181 4.28 14.17 8.53
N LEU A 182 3.51 13.26 9.12
CA LEU A 182 2.55 13.61 10.18
C LEU A 182 3.22 13.89 11.52
N SER A 183 4.39 13.33 11.82
CA SER A 183 5.13 13.60 13.07
C SER A 183 5.55 15.05 13.22
N VAL A 184 5.69 15.80 12.14
CA VAL A 184 5.97 17.24 12.16
C VAL A 184 4.87 18.01 12.91
N HIS A 185 3.63 17.53 12.82
CA HIS A 185 2.45 18.15 13.42
C HIS A 185 1.98 17.43 14.68
N PHE A 186 2.15 16.11 14.71
CA PHE A 186 1.72 15.18 15.75
C PHE A 186 2.90 14.28 16.15
N PRO A 187 3.81 14.74 17.01
CA PRO A 187 5.06 14.04 17.33
C PRO A 187 4.88 12.60 17.81
N GLN A 188 3.72 12.27 18.41
CA GLN A 188 3.40 10.93 18.89
C GLN A 188 2.89 9.96 17.79
N PHE A 189 2.60 10.47 16.59
CA PHE A 189 1.98 9.66 15.53
C PHE A 189 2.80 8.43 15.12
N PRO A 190 4.15 8.49 15.03
CA PRO A 190 4.97 7.30 14.76
C PRO A 190 4.93 6.23 15.85
N ASP A 191 4.51 6.59 17.08
CA ASP A 191 4.43 5.68 18.23
C ASP A 191 3.10 4.93 18.28
N GLU A 192 2.17 5.22 17.37
CA GLU A 192 0.89 4.51 17.28
C GLU A 192 1.12 3.02 16.94
N PRO A 193 0.32 2.11 17.50
CA PRO A 193 0.52 0.66 17.35
C PRO A 193 0.71 0.20 15.92
N TYR A 194 -0.04 0.76 14.96
CA TYR A 194 0.11 0.45 13.55
C TYR A 194 1.55 0.61 13.05
N PHE A 195 2.17 1.76 13.31
CA PHE A 195 3.54 2.01 12.86
C PHE A 195 4.57 1.26 13.71
N ALA A 196 4.32 1.16 15.02
CA ALA A 196 5.19 0.44 15.93
C ALA A 196 5.29 -1.05 15.54
N GLU A 197 4.18 -1.68 15.17
CA GLU A 197 4.16 -3.08 14.72
C GLU A 197 4.80 -3.24 13.35
N CYS A 198 4.43 -2.43 12.35
CA CYS A 198 4.99 -2.51 10.99
C CYS A 198 6.52 -2.31 10.98
N PHE A 199 7.06 -1.47 11.89
CA PHE A 199 8.50 -1.21 11.95
C PHE A 199 9.25 -2.11 12.94
N SER A 200 8.51 -2.86 13.79
CA SER A 200 9.11 -3.79 14.73
C SER A 200 9.65 -5.02 14.00
N GLU A 201 10.76 -5.57 14.47
CA GLU A 201 11.30 -6.85 14.01
C GLU A 201 11.39 -7.04 12.48
N MET A 202 11.40 -5.95 11.72
CA MET A 202 11.45 -5.96 10.25
C MET A 202 10.29 -6.76 9.62
N VAL A 203 9.06 -6.59 10.13
CA VAL A 203 7.88 -7.34 9.67
C VAL A 203 7.64 -7.10 8.18
N GLU A 204 7.59 -5.84 7.77
CA GLU A 204 7.35 -5.45 6.38
C GLU A 204 8.48 -5.87 5.44
N GLU A 205 9.73 -5.80 5.90
CA GLU A 205 10.87 -6.32 5.13
C GLU A 205 10.76 -7.84 4.93
N ARG A 206 10.25 -8.58 5.93
CA ARG A 206 9.97 -10.03 5.78
C ARG A 206 8.84 -10.28 4.78
N HIS A 207 7.75 -9.50 4.81
CA HIS A 207 6.65 -9.59 3.84
C HIS A 207 7.17 -9.39 2.41
N ALA A 208 8.02 -8.40 2.20
CA ALA A 208 8.66 -8.15 0.91
C ALA A 208 9.50 -9.34 0.42
N GLU A 209 10.41 -9.86 1.26
CA GLU A 209 11.25 -11.01 0.91
C GLU A 209 10.43 -12.27 0.67
N GLU A 210 9.39 -12.50 1.47
CA GLU A 210 8.50 -13.65 1.33
C GLU A 210 7.71 -13.56 0.02
N SER A 211 7.17 -12.38 -0.30
CA SER A 211 6.46 -12.14 -1.54
C SER A 211 7.34 -12.36 -2.77
N LEU A 212 8.57 -11.86 -2.76
CA LEU A 212 9.53 -12.05 -3.82
C LEU A 212 9.90 -13.53 -3.99
N SER A 213 10.21 -14.20 -2.88
CA SER A 213 10.62 -15.61 -2.86
C SER A 213 9.52 -16.54 -3.40
N VAL A 214 8.28 -16.41 -2.89
CA VAL A 214 7.17 -17.25 -3.35
C VAL A 214 6.86 -17.00 -4.82
N THR A 215 6.86 -15.72 -5.24
CA THR A 215 6.61 -15.40 -6.65
C THR A 215 7.70 -15.97 -7.57
N GLN A 216 8.97 -15.86 -7.17
CA GLN A 216 10.07 -16.46 -7.92
C GLN A 216 9.94 -17.98 -8.03
N MET A 217 9.54 -18.68 -6.95
CA MET A 217 9.28 -20.11 -6.98
C MET A 217 8.14 -20.49 -7.96
N VAL A 218 7.07 -19.69 -7.99
CA VAL A 218 5.97 -19.90 -8.98
C VAL A 218 6.50 -19.72 -10.40
N LEU A 219 7.31 -18.68 -10.64
CA LEU A 219 7.88 -18.40 -11.95
C LEU A 219 8.92 -19.47 -12.40
N GLN A 220 9.64 -20.08 -11.45
CA GLN A 220 10.50 -21.23 -11.76
C GLN A 220 9.71 -22.42 -12.29
N GLY A 221 8.56 -22.69 -11.71
CA GLY A 221 7.65 -23.74 -12.20
C GLY A 221 6.85 -23.35 -13.46
N ARG A 222 6.64 -22.04 -13.68
CA ARG A 222 5.81 -21.51 -14.78
C ARG A 222 6.48 -20.28 -15.43
N PRO A 223 7.61 -20.44 -16.12
CA PRO A 223 8.37 -19.30 -16.70
C PRO A 223 7.58 -18.44 -17.67
N ALA A 224 6.57 -19.03 -18.34
CA ALA A 224 5.69 -18.31 -19.27
C ALA A 224 4.90 -17.17 -18.61
N LEU A 225 4.74 -17.18 -17.28
CA LEU A 225 4.04 -16.13 -16.54
C LEU A 225 4.92 -14.88 -16.28
N LEU A 226 6.24 -14.96 -16.46
CA LEU A 226 7.17 -13.91 -16.08
C LEU A 226 6.81 -12.54 -16.70
N SER A 227 6.58 -12.51 -18.00
CA SER A 227 6.28 -11.25 -18.72
C SER A 227 5.00 -10.59 -18.20
N ALA A 228 3.94 -11.36 -18.01
CA ALA A 228 2.67 -10.86 -17.48
C ALA A 228 2.82 -10.39 -16.03
N THR A 229 3.54 -11.15 -15.20
CA THR A 229 3.80 -10.80 -13.80
C THR A 229 4.54 -9.46 -13.67
N ILE A 230 5.57 -9.23 -14.49
CA ILE A 230 6.31 -7.96 -14.52
C ILE A 230 5.43 -6.82 -15.05
N ALA A 231 4.64 -7.07 -16.10
CA ALA A 231 3.75 -6.06 -16.66
C ALA A 231 2.68 -5.61 -15.65
N ASP A 232 2.10 -6.55 -14.91
CA ASP A 232 1.11 -6.26 -13.88
C ASP A 232 1.72 -5.52 -12.68
N ALA A 233 2.95 -5.88 -12.26
CA ALA A 233 3.68 -5.15 -11.24
C ALA A 233 3.93 -3.68 -11.65
N LYS A 234 4.35 -3.44 -12.90
CA LYS A 234 4.54 -2.08 -13.45
C LYS A 234 3.23 -1.29 -13.46
N THR A 235 2.14 -1.92 -13.89
CA THR A 235 0.82 -1.28 -13.88
C THR A 235 0.38 -0.90 -12.46
N MET A 236 0.63 -1.77 -11.48
CA MET A 236 0.33 -1.49 -10.07
C MET A 236 1.17 -0.35 -9.53
N ALA A 237 2.48 -0.33 -9.77
CA ALA A 237 3.36 0.76 -9.32
C ALA A 237 2.92 2.11 -9.89
N GLN A 238 2.57 2.17 -11.19
CA GLN A 238 2.04 3.39 -11.83
C GLN A 238 0.68 3.80 -11.26
N ALA A 239 -0.20 2.84 -10.96
CA ALA A 239 -1.48 3.13 -10.33
C ALA A 239 -1.32 3.70 -8.92
N LEU A 240 -0.34 3.20 -8.17
CA LEU A 240 0.00 3.72 -6.84
C LEU A 240 0.58 5.14 -6.91
N ASP A 241 1.39 5.48 -7.91
CA ASP A 241 1.80 6.87 -8.16
C ASP A 241 0.58 7.80 -8.33
N GLY A 242 -0.48 7.30 -8.97
CA GLY A 242 -1.76 8.01 -9.09
C GLY A 242 -2.43 8.28 -7.74
N VAL A 243 -2.37 7.33 -6.80
CA VAL A 243 -2.89 7.52 -5.44
C VAL A 243 -2.12 8.62 -4.71
N TRP A 244 -0.79 8.59 -4.76
CA TRP A 244 0.04 9.63 -4.14
C TRP A 244 -0.16 11.01 -4.76
N THR A 245 -0.38 11.06 -6.08
CA THR A 245 -0.72 12.30 -6.78
C THR A 245 -2.07 12.85 -6.33
N HIS A 246 -3.08 12.00 -6.20
CA HIS A 246 -4.39 12.39 -5.71
C HIS A 246 -4.35 12.90 -4.26
N LEU A 247 -3.61 12.22 -3.39
CA LEU A 247 -3.37 12.69 -2.02
C LEU A 247 -2.68 14.05 -1.99
N ASP A 248 -1.73 14.31 -2.90
CA ASP A 248 -1.11 15.63 -3.03
C ASP A 248 -2.09 16.71 -3.48
N GLU A 249 -3.01 16.41 -4.38
CA GLU A 249 -4.09 17.32 -4.79
C GLU A 249 -4.98 17.72 -3.59
N ILE A 250 -5.30 16.77 -2.71
CA ILE A 250 -6.04 17.05 -1.47
C ILE A 250 -5.25 18.00 -0.56
N VAL A 251 -3.95 17.77 -0.40
CA VAL A 251 -3.05 18.64 0.38
C VAL A 251 -2.99 20.05 -0.22
N GLN A 252 -2.84 20.18 -1.54
CA GLN A 252 -2.80 21.47 -2.22
C GLN A 252 -4.12 22.24 -2.10
N ALA A 253 -5.25 21.54 -2.13
CA ALA A 253 -6.57 22.14 -1.92
C ALA A 253 -6.73 22.71 -0.50
N ALA A 254 -6.19 22.04 0.51
CA ALA A 254 -6.16 22.52 1.89
C ALA A 254 -5.30 23.80 2.04
N CYS A 255 -4.11 23.85 1.43
CA CYS A 255 -3.28 25.05 1.35
C CYS A 255 -4.04 26.25 0.78
N GLY A 256 -4.76 26.06 -0.32
CA GLY A 256 -5.50 27.13 -1.00
C GLY A 256 -6.66 27.73 -0.18
N LYS A 257 -7.30 26.92 0.66
CA LYS A 257 -8.39 27.37 1.56
C LYS A 257 -7.87 28.26 2.68
N HIS A 258 -6.78 27.87 3.33
CA HIS A 258 -6.21 28.61 4.47
C HIS A 258 -5.39 29.83 4.06
N GLY A 259 -4.72 29.81 2.92
CA GLY A 259 -3.98 30.98 2.39
C GLY A 259 -4.87 32.19 2.01
N ARG A 260 -6.15 31.97 1.77
CA ARG A 260 -7.11 33.05 1.46
C ARG A 260 -7.69 33.74 2.71
N SER A 261 -7.50 33.16 3.89
CA SER A 261 -8.08 33.64 5.16
C SER A 261 -7.21 34.66 5.89
N GLN A 262 -6.00 34.97 5.40
CA GLN A 262 -5.22 36.05 5.97
C GLN A 262 -5.78 37.41 5.48
N PRO A 263 -6.33 38.26 6.36
CA PRO A 263 -6.77 39.61 5.97
C PRO A 263 -5.53 40.37 5.48
N ARG A 264 -5.60 40.86 4.22
CA ARG A 264 -4.64 41.85 3.75
C ARG A 264 -4.63 43.01 4.76
N LEU A 265 -3.57 43.10 5.55
CA LEU A 265 -3.27 44.30 6.35
C LEU A 265 -3.18 45.45 5.35
N SER A 266 -4.27 46.20 5.20
CA SER A 266 -4.29 47.40 4.44
C SER A 266 -3.29 48.35 5.07
N SER A 267 -2.19 48.59 4.39
CA SER A 267 -1.26 49.69 4.70
C SER A 267 -2.04 51.02 4.61
N ARG A 268 -2.65 51.45 5.69
CA ARG A 268 -3.12 52.84 5.82
C ARG A 268 -1.88 53.73 5.79
N SER A 269 -1.63 54.28 4.63
CA SER A 269 -0.75 55.40 4.40
C SER A 269 -1.12 56.49 5.37
N ALA A 270 -0.27 56.76 6.35
CA ALA A 270 -0.29 57.99 7.13
C ALA A 270 0.09 59.13 6.20
N ARG A 271 -0.91 59.83 5.67
CA ARG A 271 -0.68 61.20 5.12
C ARG A 271 -0.56 62.14 6.31
N SER A 272 0.65 62.56 6.60
CA SER A 272 0.96 63.72 7.40
C SER A 272 0.39 64.95 6.70
N ALA A 273 -0.50 65.65 7.38
CA ALA A 273 -0.87 67.01 7.05
C ALA A 273 0.15 67.96 7.69
N SER A 274 0.68 68.83 6.89
CA SER A 274 1.46 70.01 7.24
C SER A 274 0.58 71.05 7.90
#